data_bed951af4ed475c72a214704bd10c4a9
#
_entry.id   bed951af4ed475c72a214704bd10c4a9
#
_cell.length_a   1.000
_cell.length_b   1.000
_cell.length_c   1.000
_cell.angle_alpha   90.00
_cell.angle_beta   90.00
_cell.angle_gamma   90.00
#
_symmetry.space_group_name_H-M   'P 1'
#
loop_
_entity.id
_entity.type
_entity.pdbx_description
1 polymer ?
#
loop_
_entity_poly.entity_id
_entity_poly.type
_entity_poly.pdbx_seq_one_letter_code
_entity_poly.pdbx_strand_id
1 'polypeptide(L)'
;VRDLTTRDFRDYMNYLDTERQNLSSSTKNAILSTFRNVLKIAREEAVIDVIPDTPRSRQKDNPRPFFRFHPLVAKEDDIYQRVLETAKDMADMMVSVRGITVTDELYDLILFITHSFVRPITSELYAIRHQDVTVADNPKRLILTIRDGKTGYRVSNTMPAAVSIYERIKKRNKDYEAEDYIFLPAYKNRITAGKIIQRQFKELMTRAKCETDPFTGLKHSIYSLRHTAICMRIILSEGQVNIFNLAKNAGTSVDQIERFYARNLPLSAEMARNLQSFGS
;
A
#
# COMPACT_ATOMS: atom_id res chain seq x y z
N VAL A 1 -4.50 -22.91 31.06
CA VAL A 1 -5.61 -22.31 30.31
C VAL A 1 -6.87 -22.21 31.18
N ARG A 2 -7.19 -23.23 31.99
CA ARG A 2 -8.40 -23.25 32.87
C ARG A 2 -8.44 -22.09 33.86
N ASP A 3 -7.30 -21.64 34.34
CA ASP A 3 -7.18 -20.62 35.41
C ASP A 3 -7.02 -19.21 34.85
N LEU A 4 -7.02 -19.03 33.53
CA LEU A 4 -6.87 -17.70 32.92
C LEU A 4 -8.14 -16.87 33.07
N THR A 5 -7.94 -15.66 33.58
CA THR A 5 -9.00 -14.69 33.85
C THR A 5 -8.85 -13.44 32.98
N THR A 6 -9.89 -12.64 32.92
CA THR A 6 -9.83 -11.29 32.30
C THR A 6 -8.77 -10.40 32.93
N ARG A 7 -8.46 -10.61 34.23
CA ARG A 7 -7.42 -9.86 34.95
C ARG A 7 -6.03 -10.18 34.39
N ASP A 8 -5.74 -11.47 34.15
CA ASP A 8 -4.43 -11.87 33.59
C ASP A 8 -4.18 -11.22 32.22
N PHE A 9 -5.21 -11.10 31.39
CA PHE A 9 -5.10 -10.38 30.12
C PHE A 9 -4.92 -8.87 30.28
N ARG A 10 -5.50 -8.26 31.29
CA ARG A 10 -5.25 -6.82 31.59
C ARG A 10 -3.82 -6.62 32.09
N ASP A 11 -3.35 -7.48 32.99
CA ASP A 11 -1.99 -7.41 33.53
C ASP A 11 -0.96 -7.63 32.43
N TYR A 12 -1.21 -8.58 31.51
CA TYR A 12 -0.38 -8.78 30.35
C TYR A 12 -0.39 -7.57 29.37
N MET A 13 -1.53 -6.93 29.18
CA MET A 13 -1.59 -5.70 28.38
C MET A 13 -0.81 -4.57 29.03
N ASN A 14 -0.92 -4.40 30.35
CA ASN A 14 -0.13 -3.42 31.09
C ASN A 14 1.37 -3.72 30.93
N TYR A 15 1.79 -4.97 31.05
CA TYR A 15 3.16 -5.38 30.78
C TYR A 15 3.61 -5.00 29.36
N LEU A 16 2.80 -5.26 28.34
CA LEU A 16 3.11 -4.87 26.96
C LEU A 16 3.18 -3.34 26.78
N ASP A 17 2.44 -2.58 27.56
CA ASP A 17 2.42 -1.11 27.50
C ASP A 17 3.64 -0.49 28.22
N THR A 18 4.11 -1.11 29.30
CA THR A 18 5.27 -0.64 30.09
C THR A 18 6.61 -1.17 29.58
N GLU A 19 6.73 -2.49 29.41
CA GLU A 19 8.00 -3.16 29.08
C GLU A 19 8.23 -3.30 27.57
N ARG A 20 7.18 -3.20 26.74
CA ARG A 20 7.25 -3.35 25.28
C ARG A 20 6.66 -2.12 24.57
N GLN A 21 7.03 -0.93 25.00
CA GLN A 21 6.52 0.35 24.48
C GLN A 21 6.69 0.53 22.98
N ASN A 22 7.70 -0.12 22.36
CA ASN A 22 7.96 -0.08 20.94
C ASN A 22 6.94 -0.88 20.09
N LEU A 23 6.08 -1.71 20.71
CA LEU A 23 5.07 -2.46 20.00
C LEU A 23 3.89 -1.58 19.64
N SER A 24 3.50 -1.60 18.36
CA SER A 24 2.29 -0.90 17.91
C SER A 24 1.03 -1.54 18.53
N SER A 25 -0.02 -0.73 18.73
CA SER A 25 -1.34 -1.24 19.17
C SER A 25 -1.86 -2.37 18.28
N SER A 26 -1.57 -2.32 16.97
CA SER A 26 -1.90 -3.41 16.04
C SER A 26 -1.17 -4.71 16.38
N THR A 27 0.12 -4.63 16.72
CA THR A 27 0.91 -5.80 17.12
C THR A 27 0.40 -6.37 18.44
N LYS A 28 0.14 -5.52 19.43
CA LYS A 28 -0.44 -5.92 20.73
C LYS A 28 -1.79 -6.64 20.54
N ASN A 29 -2.66 -6.07 19.71
CA ASN A 29 -3.96 -6.68 19.38
C ASN A 29 -3.83 -8.00 18.61
N ALA A 30 -2.80 -8.17 17.75
CA ALA A 30 -2.53 -9.43 17.06
C ALA A 30 -2.10 -10.52 18.06
N ILE A 31 -1.25 -10.20 19.03
CA ILE A 31 -0.85 -11.12 20.11
C ILE A 31 -2.10 -11.59 20.88
N LEU A 32 -2.95 -10.65 21.32
CA LEU A 32 -4.19 -11.00 22.03
C LEU A 32 -5.17 -11.81 21.17
N SER A 33 -5.20 -11.56 19.86
CA SER A 33 -6.02 -12.34 18.94
C SER A 33 -5.55 -13.79 18.86
N THR A 34 -4.25 -14.05 18.94
CA THR A 34 -3.69 -15.41 19.01
C THR A 34 -4.15 -16.13 20.28
N PHE A 35 -4.05 -15.48 21.44
CA PHE A 35 -4.58 -16.04 22.69
C PHE A 35 -6.07 -16.33 22.61
N ARG A 36 -6.84 -15.40 22.05
CA ARG A 36 -8.30 -15.60 21.88
C ARG A 36 -8.63 -16.80 21.00
N ASN A 37 -7.83 -17.07 19.97
CA ASN A 37 -8.03 -18.25 19.13
C ASN A 37 -7.72 -19.53 19.90
N VAL A 38 -6.67 -19.55 20.72
CA VAL A 38 -6.35 -20.70 21.61
C VAL A 38 -7.49 -20.93 22.61
N LEU A 39 -8.05 -19.88 23.22
CA LEU A 39 -9.19 -19.99 24.13
C LEU A 39 -10.46 -20.49 23.44
N LYS A 40 -10.68 -20.15 22.18
CA LYS A 40 -11.79 -20.69 21.39
C LYS A 40 -11.67 -22.22 21.22
N ILE A 41 -10.50 -22.67 20.83
CA ILE A 41 -10.21 -24.10 20.70
C ILE A 41 -10.40 -24.80 22.05
N ALA A 42 -9.84 -24.23 23.14
CA ALA A 42 -10.00 -24.80 24.48
C ALA A 42 -11.46 -24.92 24.92
N ARG A 43 -12.32 -23.99 24.50
CA ARG A 43 -13.76 -24.08 24.74
C ARG A 43 -14.44 -25.14 23.86
N GLU A 44 -14.06 -25.22 22.58
CA GLU A 44 -14.56 -26.26 21.66
C GLU A 44 -14.20 -27.67 22.13
N GLU A 45 -13.01 -27.83 22.73
CA GLU A 45 -12.53 -29.09 23.33
C GLU A 45 -13.04 -29.30 24.78
N ALA A 46 -13.99 -28.50 25.25
CA ALA A 46 -14.55 -28.56 26.61
C ALA A 46 -13.48 -28.48 27.74
N VAL A 47 -12.34 -27.85 27.48
CA VAL A 47 -11.31 -27.60 28.49
C VAL A 47 -11.68 -26.42 29.40
N ILE A 48 -12.42 -25.44 28.84
CA ILE A 48 -12.98 -24.29 29.56
C ILE A 48 -14.43 -24.07 29.14
N ASP A 49 -15.26 -23.58 30.04
CA ASP A 49 -16.65 -23.31 29.76
C ASP A 49 -16.85 -21.88 29.19
N VAL A 50 -16.09 -20.93 29.69
CA VAL A 50 -16.20 -19.50 29.36
C VAL A 50 -14.88 -18.97 28.86
N ILE A 51 -14.91 -18.19 27.77
CA ILE A 51 -13.75 -17.46 27.26
C ILE A 51 -13.65 -16.13 28.04
N PRO A 52 -12.56 -15.87 28.78
CA PRO A 52 -12.33 -14.59 29.45
C PRO A 52 -12.28 -13.44 28.44
N ASP A 53 -12.80 -12.29 28.84
CA ASP A 53 -12.66 -11.08 28.04
C ASP A 53 -11.19 -10.70 27.85
N THR A 54 -10.81 -10.43 26.62
CA THR A 54 -9.47 -9.97 26.27
C THR A 54 -9.54 -8.49 25.91
N PRO A 55 -8.89 -7.58 26.67
CA PRO A 55 -8.89 -6.17 26.39
C PRO A 55 -8.28 -5.90 25.02
N ARG A 56 -8.62 -4.78 24.41
CA ARG A 56 -8.01 -4.32 23.16
C ARG A 56 -7.24 -3.05 23.40
N SER A 57 -6.02 -2.99 22.90
CA SER A 57 -5.30 -1.73 22.82
C SER A 57 -6.05 -0.79 21.88
N ARG A 58 -6.30 0.45 22.31
CA ARG A 58 -6.90 1.47 21.46
C ARG A 58 -5.91 1.79 20.34
N GLN A 59 -6.28 1.48 19.12
CA GLN A 59 -5.53 1.93 17.96
C GLN A 59 -5.74 3.43 17.80
N LYS A 60 -4.64 4.20 17.82
CA LYS A 60 -4.68 5.55 17.28
C LYS A 60 -4.73 5.40 15.75
N ASP A 61 -5.72 6.03 15.13
CA ASP A 61 -5.78 6.17 13.67
C ASP A 61 -4.67 7.15 13.26
N ASN A 62 -3.46 6.62 13.10
CA ASN A 62 -2.34 7.42 12.63
C ASN A 62 -2.42 7.52 11.12
N PRO A 63 -2.26 8.74 10.58
CA PRO A 63 -2.13 8.93 9.15
C PRO A 63 -1.00 8.06 8.60
N ARG A 64 -1.20 7.53 7.39
CA ARG A 64 -0.16 6.73 6.73
C ARG A 64 0.73 7.63 5.90
N PRO A 65 2.06 7.41 5.88
CA PRO A 65 2.96 8.21 5.08
C PRO A 65 2.65 7.99 3.59
N PHE A 66 2.66 9.07 2.83
CA PHE A 66 2.60 9.05 1.37
C PHE A 66 3.58 10.08 0.82
N PHE A 67 4.02 9.89 -0.40
CA PHE A 67 4.94 10.83 -1.05
C PHE A 67 4.19 12.11 -1.41
N ARG A 68 4.61 13.24 -0.85
CA ARG A 68 4.05 14.55 -1.18
C ARG A 68 4.39 14.88 -2.63
N PHE A 69 3.46 15.51 -3.31
CA PHE A 69 3.53 15.81 -4.73
C PHE A 69 2.92 17.17 -5.03
N HIS A 70 3.35 17.81 -6.14
CA HIS A 70 2.70 19.01 -6.63
C HIS A 70 1.30 18.67 -7.20
N PRO A 71 0.22 19.44 -6.93
CA PRO A 71 0.17 20.79 -6.31
C PRO A 71 -0.01 20.81 -4.77
N LEU A 72 0.03 19.67 -4.09
CA LEU A 72 -0.11 19.63 -2.64
C LEU A 72 1.01 20.36 -1.89
N VAL A 73 2.19 20.36 -2.47
CA VAL A 73 3.39 21.08 -2.02
C VAL A 73 3.99 21.88 -3.16
N ALA A 74 4.89 22.80 -2.87
CA ALA A 74 5.67 23.51 -3.89
C ALA A 74 6.50 22.51 -4.73
N LYS A 75 6.87 22.87 -5.95
CA LYS A 75 7.61 21.97 -6.86
C LYS A 75 8.95 21.52 -6.28
N GLU A 76 9.65 22.40 -5.60
CA GLU A 76 10.91 22.14 -4.91
C GLU A 76 10.77 21.11 -3.77
N ASP A 77 9.58 20.99 -3.19
CA ASP A 77 9.25 20.06 -2.11
C ASP A 77 8.55 18.78 -2.60
N ASP A 78 8.45 18.58 -3.92
CA ASP A 78 7.82 17.40 -4.52
C ASP A 78 8.68 16.16 -4.29
N ILE A 79 8.38 15.46 -3.18
CA ILE A 79 9.08 14.23 -2.80
C ILE A 79 8.81 13.11 -3.81
N TYR A 80 7.60 13.04 -4.36
CA TYR A 80 7.26 12.01 -5.34
C TYR A 80 8.08 12.16 -6.63
N GLN A 81 8.20 13.39 -7.13
CA GLN A 81 9.03 13.68 -8.30
C GLN A 81 10.50 13.32 -8.05
N ARG A 82 11.03 13.69 -6.88
CA ARG A 82 12.40 13.33 -6.48
C ARG A 82 12.63 11.83 -6.41
N VAL A 83 11.65 11.06 -5.94
CA VAL A 83 11.70 9.60 -5.94
C VAL A 83 11.79 9.04 -7.36
N LEU A 84 11.01 9.60 -8.30
CA LEU A 84 11.02 9.19 -9.71
C LEU A 84 12.36 9.50 -10.37
N GLU A 85 12.89 10.71 -10.19
CA GLU A 85 14.19 11.13 -10.73
C GLU A 85 15.32 10.25 -10.18
N THR A 86 15.36 10.06 -8.87
CA THR A 86 16.39 9.19 -8.25
C THR A 86 16.29 7.74 -8.73
N ALA A 87 15.09 7.22 -8.96
CA ALA A 87 14.92 5.86 -9.50
C ALA A 87 15.47 5.75 -10.93
N LYS A 88 15.28 6.80 -11.74
CA LYS A 88 15.83 6.88 -13.09
C LYS A 88 17.36 6.97 -13.07
N ASP A 89 17.92 7.86 -12.25
CA ASP A 89 19.36 8.00 -12.07
C ASP A 89 20.02 6.69 -11.61
N MET A 90 19.38 5.95 -10.69
CA MET A 90 19.88 4.65 -10.24
C MET A 90 19.93 3.62 -11.37
N ALA A 91 18.97 3.66 -12.29
CA ALA A 91 18.95 2.77 -13.46
C ALA A 91 20.04 3.18 -14.48
N ASP A 92 20.15 4.48 -14.78
CA ASP A 92 21.13 5.02 -15.74
C ASP A 92 22.57 4.81 -15.25
N MET A 93 22.81 4.91 -13.94
CA MET A 93 24.10 4.61 -13.28
C MET A 93 24.33 3.11 -13.05
N MET A 94 23.40 2.25 -13.43
CA MET A 94 23.48 0.80 -13.19
C MET A 94 23.80 0.44 -11.72
N VAL A 95 23.17 1.11 -10.78
CA VAL A 95 23.41 0.91 -9.34
C VAL A 95 23.16 -0.55 -8.96
N SER A 96 24.13 -1.19 -8.32
CA SER A 96 23.99 -2.56 -7.84
C SER A 96 23.56 -2.59 -6.37
N VAL A 97 22.46 -3.32 -6.09
CA VAL A 97 21.96 -3.54 -4.73
C VAL A 97 22.05 -5.04 -4.41
N ARG A 98 22.99 -5.41 -3.57
CA ARG A 98 23.30 -6.81 -3.24
C ARG A 98 23.54 -7.69 -4.47
N GLY A 99 24.32 -7.19 -5.41
CA GLY A 99 24.68 -7.90 -6.64
C GLY A 99 23.61 -7.88 -7.74
N ILE A 100 22.46 -7.20 -7.53
CA ILE A 100 21.40 -7.09 -8.51
C ILE A 100 21.33 -5.64 -9.01
N THR A 101 21.55 -5.43 -10.30
CA THR A 101 21.52 -4.11 -10.93
C THR A 101 20.09 -3.55 -10.94
N VAL A 102 19.97 -2.29 -10.57
CA VAL A 102 18.74 -1.51 -10.74
C VAL A 102 18.58 -1.17 -12.22
N THR A 103 17.39 -1.36 -12.74
CA THR A 103 17.02 -1.06 -14.13
C THR A 103 15.79 -0.16 -14.16
N ASP A 104 15.40 0.32 -15.33
CA ASP A 104 14.15 1.05 -15.55
C ASP A 104 12.89 0.32 -15.02
N GLU A 105 13.02 -0.96 -14.70
CA GLU A 105 11.92 -1.73 -14.12
C GLU A 105 11.49 -1.18 -12.75
N LEU A 106 12.43 -0.70 -11.92
CA LEU A 106 12.10 -0.06 -10.65
C LEU A 106 11.29 1.23 -10.87
N TYR A 107 11.72 2.06 -11.82
CA TYR A 107 11.01 3.29 -12.20
C TYR A 107 9.59 3.01 -12.70
N ASP A 108 9.45 2.06 -13.64
CA ASP A 108 8.15 1.66 -14.18
C ASP A 108 7.24 1.05 -13.10
N LEU A 109 7.80 0.29 -12.16
CA LEU A 109 7.06 -0.31 -11.06
C LEU A 109 6.50 0.77 -10.11
N ILE A 110 7.29 1.80 -9.79
CA ILE A 110 6.84 2.93 -8.96
C ILE A 110 5.66 3.64 -9.64
N LEU A 111 5.81 3.98 -10.91
CA LEU A 111 4.74 4.61 -11.69
C LEU A 111 3.51 3.70 -11.81
N PHE A 112 3.72 2.40 -12.05
CA PHE A 112 2.60 1.46 -12.18
C PHE A 112 1.78 1.35 -10.89
N ILE A 113 2.43 1.27 -9.72
CA ILE A 113 1.72 1.26 -8.43
C ILE A 113 0.88 2.53 -8.26
N THR A 114 1.46 3.69 -8.56
CA THR A 114 0.81 4.99 -8.38
C THR A 114 -0.38 5.17 -9.32
N HIS A 115 -0.34 4.58 -10.51
CA HIS A 115 -1.43 4.69 -11.48
C HIS A 115 -2.40 3.50 -11.53
N SER A 116 -2.16 2.42 -10.77
CA SER A 116 -3.00 1.21 -10.77
C SER A 116 -3.75 0.95 -9.48
N PHE A 117 -3.40 1.60 -8.39
CA PHE A 117 -3.96 1.36 -7.05
C PHE A 117 -3.70 -0.06 -6.50
N VAL A 118 -2.86 -0.86 -7.15
CA VAL A 118 -2.58 -2.24 -6.75
C VAL A 118 -1.72 -2.25 -5.49
N ARG A 119 -1.94 -3.23 -4.61
CA ARG A 119 -1.07 -3.40 -3.44
C ARG A 119 0.27 -3.99 -3.86
N PRO A 120 1.40 -3.42 -3.41
CA PRO A 120 2.73 -3.95 -3.69
C PRO A 120 3.05 -5.16 -2.81
N ILE A 121 2.24 -6.20 -2.95
CA ILE A 121 2.36 -7.47 -2.22
C ILE A 121 2.45 -8.65 -3.20
N THR A 122 2.90 -9.79 -2.68
CA THR A 122 3.18 -10.99 -3.48
C THR A 122 1.95 -11.51 -4.21
N SER A 123 0.78 -11.44 -3.60
CA SER A 123 -0.48 -11.93 -4.17
C SER A 123 -1.21 -10.93 -5.08
N GLU A 124 -0.73 -9.68 -5.18
CA GLU A 124 -1.31 -8.68 -6.09
C GLU A 124 -0.28 -8.23 -7.12
N LEU A 125 0.45 -7.13 -6.90
CA LEU A 125 1.37 -6.55 -7.89
C LEU A 125 2.34 -7.57 -8.48
N TYR A 126 2.99 -8.35 -7.61
CA TYR A 126 3.99 -9.31 -8.08
C TYR A 126 3.40 -10.57 -8.69
N ALA A 127 2.09 -10.79 -8.59
CA ALA A 127 1.39 -11.92 -9.21
C ALA A 127 0.75 -11.60 -10.56
N ILE A 128 0.67 -10.33 -10.96
CA ILE A 128 0.04 -9.93 -12.22
C ILE A 128 0.86 -10.47 -13.39
N ARG A 129 0.20 -11.17 -14.29
CA ARG A 129 0.75 -11.69 -15.54
C ARG A 129 0.22 -10.89 -16.73
N HIS A 130 0.84 -11.02 -17.88
CA HIS A 130 0.36 -10.34 -19.09
C HIS A 130 -1.09 -10.70 -19.46
N GLN A 131 -1.51 -11.95 -19.25
CA GLN A 131 -2.91 -12.40 -19.44
C GLN A 131 -3.92 -11.76 -18.47
N ASP A 132 -3.46 -11.15 -17.38
CA ASP A 132 -4.30 -10.46 -16.41
C ASP A 132 -4.50 -8.97 -16.73
N VAL A 133 -3.90 -8.51 -17.84
CA VAL A 133 -3.92 -7.11 -18.26
C VAL A 133 -4.66 -6.96 -19.58
N THR A 134 -5.77 -6.23 -19.56
CA THR A 134 -6.53 -5.85 -20.76
C THR A 134 -6.42 -4.35 -20.98
N VAL A 135 -6.08 -3.94 -22.21
CA VAL A 135 -6.12 -2.52 -22.60
C VAL A 135 -7.54 -2.18 -23.06
N ALA A 136 -8.08 -1.08 -22.52
CA ALA A 136 -9.37 -0.54 -22.89
C ALA A 136 -9.21 0.92 -23.32
N ASP A 137 -9.92 1.35 -24.38
CA ASP A 137 -9.72 2.66 -24.98
C ASP A 137 -10.76 3.71 -24.58
N ASN A 138 -11.92 3.30 -24.14
CA ASN A 138 -12.98 4.26 -23.78
C ASN A 138 -13.49 4.07 -22.34
N PRO A 139 -13.00 4.82 -21.35
CA PRO A 139 -11.81 5.68 -21.41
C PRO A 139 -10.53 4.85 -21.46
N LYS A 140 -9.43 5.43 -21.97
CA LYS A 140 -8.13 4.77 -22.08
C LYS A 140 -7.61 4.34 -20.68
N ARG A 141 -7.40 3.04 -20.48
CA ARG A 141 -6.94 2.47 -19.19
C ARG A 141 -6.49 1.02 -19.37
N LEU A 142 -5.85 0.48 -18.34
CA LEU A 142 -5.74 -0.95 -18.17
C LEU A 142 -6.86 -1.44 -17.25
N ILE A 143 -7.36 -2.63 -17.56
CA ILE A 143 -8.21 -3.43 -16.68
C ILE A 143 -7.34 -4.56 -16.16
N LEU A 144 -7.14 -4.60 -14.84
CA LEU A 144 -6.27 -5.57 -14.18
C LEU A 144 -7.12 -6.61 -13.45
N THR A 145 -6.90 -7.88 -13.75
CA THR A 145 -7.49 -9.01 -13.01
C THR A 145 -6.58 -9.39 -11.85
N ILE A 146 -7.03 -9.18 -10.63
CA ILE A 146 -6.32 -9.57 -9.40
C ILE A 146 -6.97 -10.82 -8.86
N ARG A 147 -6.27 -11.98 -8.97
CA ARG A 147 -6.85 -13.30 -8.70
C ARG A 147 -6.96 -13.58 -7.20
N ASP A 148 -5.85 -13.41 -6.47
CA ASP A 148 -5.72 -13.78 -5.05
C ASP A 148 -5.37 -12.56 -4.18
N GLY A 149 -6.08 -11.45 -4.36
CA GLY A 149 -5.89 -10.25 -3.57
C GLY A 149 -6.22 -10.49 -2.09
N LYS A 150 -5.70 -9.64 -1.20
CA LYS A 150 -6.02 -9.67 0.25
C LYS A 150 -7.52 -9.72 0.55
N THR A 151 -8.34 -9.19 -0.36
CA THR A 151 -9.82 -9.17 -0.28
C THR A 151 -10.48 -10.13 -1.27
N GLY A 152 -9.74 -11.12 -1.79
CA GLY A 152 -10.19 -12.05 -2.81
C GLY A 152 -10.03 -11.52 -4.23
N TYR A 153 -10.73 -12.16 -5.17
CA TYR A 153 -10.77 -11.77 -6.58
C TYR A 153 -11.36 -10.37 -6.76
N ARG A 154 -10.72 -9.57 -7.60
CA ARG A 154 -11.26 -8.27 -8.05
C ARG A 154 -10.70 -7.83 -9.38
N VAL A 155 -11.44 -6.96 -10.03
CA VAL A 155 -10.97 -6.22 -11.20
C VAL A 155 -10.66 -4.79 -10.78
N SER A 156 -9.53 -4.25 -11.26
CA SER A 156 -9.11 -2.88 -10.96
C SER A 156 -8.89 -2.12 -12.27
N ASN A 157 -9.47 -0.93 -12.37
CA ASN A 157 -9.20 -0.01 -13.48
C ASN A 157 -8.04 0.93 -13.10
N THR A 158 -7.15 1.16 -14.05
CA THR A 158 -6.00 2.05 -13.84
C THR A 158 -6.31 3.47 -14.32
N MET A 159 -5.41 4.39 -13.98
CA MET A 159 -5.33 5.69 -14.64
C MET A 159 -4.79 5.53 -16.07
N PRO A 160 -5.09 6.48 -16.99
CA PRO A 160 -4.65 6.39 -18.39
C PRO A 160 -3.13 6.23 -18.56
N ALA A 161 -2.34 6.88 -17.70
CA ALA A 161 -0.88 6.81 -17.73
C ALA A 161 -0.33 5.36 -17.58
N ALA A 162 -1.06 4.46 -16.92
CA ALA A 162 -0.63 3.07 -16.78
C ALA A 162 -0.51 2.34 -18.12
N VAL A 163 -1.24 2.78 -19.16
CA VAL A 163 -1.18 2.17 -20.50
C VAL A 163 0.23 2.35 -21.10
N SER A 164 0.75 3.57 -21.10
CA SER A 164 2.10 3.84 -21.63
C SER A 164 3.20 3.16 -20.80
N ILE A 165 2.99 3.01 -19.50
CA ILE A 165 3.90 2.26 -18.63
C ILE A 165 3.91 0.78 -19.04
N TYR A 166 2.76 0.20 -19.25
CA TYR A 166 2.63 -1.20 -19.69
C TYR A 166 3.25 -1.43 -21.08
N GLU A 167 3.10 -0.48 -22.00
CA GLU A 167 3.77 -0.55 -23.31
C GLU A 167 5.31 -0.54 -23.17
N ARG A 168 5.88 0.25 -22.26
CA ARG A 168 7.33 0.20 -21.97
C ARG A 168 7.75 -1.14 -21.39
N ILE A 169 6.95 -1.73 -20.50
CA ILE A 169 7.21 -3.06 -19.93
C ILE A 169 7.24 -4.13 -21.05
N LYS A 170 6.25 -4.13 -21.95
CA LYS A 170 6.22 -5.04 -23.10
C LYS A 170 7.43 -4.84 -24.02
N LYS A 171 7.79 -3.59 -24.30
CA LYS A 171 8.94 -3.28 -25.16
C LYS A 171 10.27 -3.75 -24.56
N ARG A 172 10.38 -3.76 -23.22
CA ARG A 172 11.56 -4.27 -22.51
C ARG A 172 11.64 -5.79 -22.58
N ASN A 173 10.50 -6.46 -22.45
CA ASN A 173 10.38 -7.93 -22.45
C ASN A 173 9.74 -8.39 -23.77
N LYS A 174 10.46 -8.23 -24.91
CA LYS A 174 9.89 -8.45 -26.26
C LYS A 174 9.30 -9.83 -26.49
N ASP A 175 9.90 -10.85 -25.88
CA ASP A 175 9.53 -12.27 -26.07
C ASP A 175 8.63 -12.78 -24.91
N TYR A 176 7.85 -11.89 -24.29
CA TYR A 176 6.96 -12.27 -23.19
C TYR A 176 5.82 -13.17 -23.67
N GLU A 177 5.48 -14.13 -22.84
CA GLU A 177 4.29 -14.96 -23.00
C GLU A 177 3.14 -14.46 -22.12
N ALA A 178 1.91 -14.90 -22.42
CA ALA A 178 0.72 -14.50 -21.66
C ALA A 178 0.82 -14.82 -20.16
N GLU A 179 1.53 -15.88 -19.83
CA GLU A 179 1.71 -16.35 -18.44
C GLU A 179 2.89 -15.73 -17.72
N ASP A 180 3.71 -14.94 -18.39
CA ASP A 180 4.83 -14.27 -17.75
C ASP A 180 4.36 -13.13 -16.86
N TYR A 181 5.10 -12.92 -15.76
CA TYR A 181 4.84 -11.81 -14.85
C TYR A 181 5.26 -10.48 -15.48
N ILE A 182 4.44 -9.44 -15.31
CA ILE A 182 4.74 -8.11 -15.85
C ILE A 182 5.97 -7.46 -15.19
N PHE A 183 6.30 -7.86 -13.95
CA PHE A 183 7.48 -7.38 -13.22
C PHE A 183 8.36 -8.54 -12.79
N LEU A 184 9.67 -8.39 -12.96
CA LEU A 184 10.69 -9.39 -12.64
C LEU A 184 10.35 -10.79 -13.17
N PRO A 185 10.10 -10.96 -14.49
CA PRO A 185 9.66 -12.24 -15.05
C PRO A 185 10.68 -13.36 -14.85
N ALA A 186 11.97 -13.04 -14.76
CA ALA A 186 13.04 -14.01 -14.51
C ALA A 186 12.95 -14.70 -13.13
N TYR A 187 12.23 -14.13 -12.19
CA TYR A 187 12.12 -14.68 -10.83
C TYR A 187 10.79 -15.39 -10.63
N LYS A 188 10.73 -16.69 -10.84
CA LYS A 188 9.50 -17.50 -10.63
C LYS A 188 8.99 -17.41 -9.19
N ASN A 189 9.88 -17.37 -8.18
CA ASN A 189 9.51 -17.15 -6.79
C ASN A 189 9.18 -15.68 -6.53
N ARG A 190 7.90 -15.38 -6.37
CA ARG A 190 7.39 -14.00 -6.21
C ARG A 190 7.76 -13.35 -4.86
N ILE A 191 8.05 -14.16 -3.84
CA ILE A 191 8.61 -13.65 -2.57
C ILE A 191 10.02 -13.09 -2.82
N THR A 192 10.82 -13.79 -3.61
CA THR A 192 12.17 -13.32 -4.00
C THR A 192 12.07 -12.03 -4.82
N ALA A 193 11.21 -11.98 -5.82
CA ALA A 193 10.96 -10.78 -6.62
C ALA A 193 10.60 -9.57 -5.72
N GLY A 194 9.65 -9.75 -4.80
CA GLY A 194 9.26 -8.72 -3.85
C GLY A 194 10.41 -8.26 -2.94
N LYS A 195 11.25 -9.19 -2.47
CA LYS A 195 12.43 -8.86 -1.64
C LYS A 195 13.49 -8.07 -2.41
N ILE A 196 13.70 -8.35 -3.69
CA ILE A 196 14.61 -7.61 -4.57
C ILE A 196 14.14 -6.16 -4.63
N ILE A 197 12.90 -5.93 -5.03
CA ILE A 197 12.33 -4.58 -5.13
C ILE A 197 12.35 -3.85 -3.78
N GLN A 198 12.02 -4.51 -2.68
CA GLN A 198 12.07 -3.88 -1.35
C GLN A 198 13.47 -3.37 -1.00
N ARG A 199 14.53 -4.12 -1.37
CA ARG A 199 15.93 -3.72 -1.14
C ARG A 199 16.33 -2.56 -2.05
N GLN A 200 16.00 -2.61 -3.33
CA GLN A 200 16.24 -1.53 -4.29
C GLN A 200 15.48 -0.27 -3.88
N PHE A 201 14.23 -0.41 -3.46
CA PHE A 201 13.43 0.71 -2.98
C PHE A 201 13.97 1.32 -1.68
N LYS A 202 14.51 0.52 -0.77
CA LYS A 202 15.18 1.04 0.43
C LYS A 202 16.41 1.86 0.06
N GLU A 203 17.24 1.39 -0.85
CA GLU A 203 18.40 2.14 -1.35
C GLU A 203 17.96 3.44 -2.01
N LEU A 204 16.90 3.39 -2.83
CA LEU A 204 16.29 4.57 -3.43
C LEU A 204 15.88 5.61 -2.38
N MET A 205 15.20 5.20 -1.28
CA MET A 205 14.79 6.12 -0.22
C MET A 205 15.99 6.82 0.43
N THR A 206 17.07 6.09 0.66
CA THR A 206 18.31 6.65 1.22
C THR A 206 18.95 7.67 0.26
N ARG A 207 19.06 7.35 -1.04
CA ARG A 207 19.62 8.27 -2.04
C ARG A 207 18.78 9.51 -2.27
N ALA A 208 17.46 9.35 -2.32
CA ALA A 208 16.49 10.44 -2.45
C ALA A 208 16.34 11.27 -1.15
N LYS A 209 16.96 10.87 -0.04
CA LYS A 209 16.84 11.49 1.28
C LYS A 209 15.39 11.66 1.72
N CYS A 210 14.59 10.62 1.51
CA CYS A 210 13.15 10.62 1.82
C CYS A 210 12.68 9.35 2.56
N GLU A 211 13.51 8.83 3.49
CA GLU A 211 13.19 7.63 4.26
C GLU A 211 12.01 7.84 5.20
N THR A 212 11.80 9.08 5.65
CA THR A 212 10.75 9.45 6.61
C THR A 212 9.91 10.58 6.04
N ASP A 213 8.60 10.45 6.19
CA ASP A 213 7.66 11.52 5.86
C ASP A 213 7.83 12.67 6.87
N PRO A 214 8.18 13.89 6.44
CA PRO A 214 8.45 15.00 7.34
C PRO A 214 7.22 15.47 8.13
N PHE A 215 6.00 15.15 7.67
CA PHE A 215 4.76 15.57 8.30
C PHE A 215 4.26 14.59 9.36
N THR A 216 4.47 13.30 9.14
CA THR A 216 3.99 12.26 10.06
C THR A 216 5.09 11.66 10.93
N GLY A 217 6.36 11.88 10.60
CA GLY A 217 7.51 11.25 11.23
C GLY A 217 7.60 9.74 10.97
N LEU A 218 6.73 9.18 10.12
CA LEU A 218 6.69 7.75 9.81
C LEU A 218 7.58 7.40 8.62
N LYS A 219 8.14 6.20 8.64
CA LYS A 219 8.99 5.73 7.55
C LYS A 219 8.18 5.46 6.29
N HIS A 220 8.68 5.94 5.16
CA HIS A 220 8.18 5.53 3.86
C HIS A 220 8.52 4.07 3.56
N SER A 221 7.64 3.44 2.83
CA SER A 221 7.81 2.08 2.31
C SER A 221 7.26 2.03 0.89
N ILE A 222 7.51 0.94 0.18
CA ILE A 222 6.90 0.75 -1.15
C ILE A 222 5.35 0.83 -1.10
N TYR A 223 4.76 0.49 0.03
CA TYR A 223 3.32 0.61 0.25
C TYR A 223 2.85 2.08 0.29
N SER A 224 3.75 3.01 0.61
CA SER A 224 3.46 4.45 0.58
C SER A 224 3.13 4.95 -0.83
N LEU A 225 3.61 4.28 -1.90
CA LEU A 225 3.22 4.57 -3.28
C LEU A 225 1.72 4.37 -3.53
N ARG A 226 1.16 3.31 -2.96
CA ARG A 226 -0.29 3.08 -3.04
C ARG A 226 -1.07 4.13 -2.25
N HIS A 227 -0.53 4.59 -1.12
CA HIS A 227 -1.14 5.69 -0.38
C HIS A 227 -1.10 6.98 -1.21
N THR A 228 0.03 7.24 -1.88
CA THR A 228 0.19 8.34 -2.82
C THR A 228 -0.85 8.26 -3.96
N ALA A 229 -1.06 7.08 -4.56
CA ALA A 229 -2.06 6.87 -5.61
C ALA A 229 -3.47 7.29 -5.19
N ILE A 230 -3.88 6.90 -3.98
CA ILE A 230 -5.22 7.22 -3.45
C ILE A 230 -5.31 8.72 -3.13
N CYS A 231 -4.29 9.28 -2.46
CA CYS A 231 -4.24 10.71 -2.16
C CYS A 231 -4.24 11.57 -3.43
N MET A 232 -3.43 11.21 -4.44
CA MET A 232 -3.41 11.88 -5.73
C MET A 232 -4.80 11.90 -6.35
N ARG A 233 -5.50 10.77 -6.35
CA ARG A 233 -6.82 10.71 -6.96
C ARG A 233 -7.85 11.59 -6.26
N ILE A 234 -7.83 11.63 -4.94
CA ILE A 234 -8.75 12.48 -4.18
C ILE A 234 -8.44 13.96 -4.43
N ILE A 235 -7.15 14.34 -4.36
CA ILE A 235 -6.71 15.73 -4.49
C ILE A 235 -6.91 16.25 -5.93
N LEU A 236 -6.37 15.50 -6.92
CA LEU A 236 -6.40 15.95 -8.32
C LEU A 236 -7.78 15.83 -8.97
N SER A 237 -8.73 15.18 -8.34
CA SER A 237 -10.13 15.19 -8.79
C SER A 237 -10.93 16.38 -8.25
N GLU A 238 -10.32 17.23 -7.45
CA GLU A 238 -10.99 18.39 -6.84
C GLU A 238 -12.28 17.99 -6.09
N GLY A 239 -12.26 16.82 -5.42
CA GLY A 239 -13.41 16.28 -4.70
C GLY A 239 -14.48 15.62 -5.58
N GLN A 240 -14.30 15.56 -6.90
CA GLN A 240 -15.29 14.96 -7.83
C GLN A 240 -15.22 13.42 -7.87
N VAL A 241 -14.13 12.81 -7.39
CA VAL A 241 -14.05 11.36 -7.36
C VAL A 241 -15.05 10.77 -6.38
N ASN A 242 -15.86 9.83 -6.86
CA ASN A 242 -16.73 9.06 -5.98
C ASN A 242 -15.88 8.15 -5.09
N ILE A 243 -15.87 8.40 -3.78
CA ILE A 243 -15.05 7.68 -2.80
C ILE A 243 -15.41 6.20 -2.71
N PHE A 244 -16.69 5.84 -2.88
CA PHE A 244 -17.14 4.46 -2.91
C PHE A 244 -16.52 3.71 -4.11
N ASN A 245 -16.55 4.32 -5.29
CA ASN A 245 -15.96 3.76 -6.50
C ASN A 245 -14.43 3.63 -6.36
N LEU A 246 -13.78 4.64 -5.78
CA LEU A 246 -12.34 4.59 -5.51
C LEU A 246 -12.00 3.47 -4.53
N ALA A 247 -12.76 3.34 -3.45
CA ALA A 247 -12.57 2.28 -2.46
C ALA A 247 -12.71 0.89 -3.08
N LYS A 248 -13.80 0.66 -3.85
CA LYS A 248 -14.05 -0.60 -4.56
C LYS A 248 -12.93 -0.91 -5.55
N ASN A 249 -12.54 0.04 -6.37
CA ASN A 249 -11.46 -0.13 -7.36
C ASN A 249 -10.11 -0.44 -6.70
N ALA A 250 -9.77 0.27 -5.65
CA ALA A 250 -8.56 0.03 -4.88
C ALA A 250 -8.63 -1.23 -3.99
N GLY A 251 -9.78 -1.89 -3.86
CA GLY A 251 -9.96 -3.05 -2.97
C GLY A 251 -9.78 -2.69 -1.49
N THR A 252 -10.34 -1.55 -1.06
CA THR A 252 -10.35 -1.09 0.33
C THR A 252 -11.78 -0.65 0.70
N SER A 253 -12.02 -0.19 1.92
CA SER A 253 -13.30 0.37 2.32
C SER A 253 -13.26 1.90 2.36
N VAL A 254 -14.44 2.53 2.30
CA VAL A 254 -14.58 3.98 2.49
C VAL A 254 -14.05 4.41 3.86
N ASP A 255 -14.35 3.65 4.92
CA ASP A 255 -13.83 3.85 6.27
C ASP A 255 -12.29 3.89 6.31
N GLN A 256 -11.62 3.00 5.57
CA GLN A 256 -10.15 3.00 5.47
C GLN A 256 -9.63 4.23 4.72
N ILE A 257 -10.35 4.69 3.69
CA ILE A 257 -9.98 5.92 2.97
C ILE A 257 -10.12 7.12 3.92
N GLU A 258 -11.22 7.24 4.62
CA GLU A 258 -11.47 8.32 5.57
C GLU A 258 -10.40 8.36 6.68
N ARG A 259 -10.17 7.24 7.34
CA ARG A 259 -9.24 7.14 8.48
C ARG A 259 -7.79 7.44 8.13
N PHE A 260 -7.32 6.95 6.99
CA PHE A 260 -5.90 6.94 6.68
C PHE A 260 -5.48 7.93 5.60
N TYR A 261 -6.43 8.47 4.83
CA TYR A 261 -6.11 9.36 3.71
C TYR A 261 -6.77 10.73 3.86
N ALA A 262 -8.07 10.79 4.14
CA ALA A 262 -8.80 12.05 4.16
C ALA A 262 -8.34 12.99 5.27
N ARG A 263 -7.97 12.48 6.44
CA ARG A 263 -7.48 13.29 7.57
C ARG A 263 -6.20 14.08 7.30
N ASN A 264 -5.43 13.68 6.31
CA ASN A 264 -4.16 14.33 5.97
C ASN A 264 -4.25 15.25 4.75
N LEU A 265 -5.44 15.34 4.17
CA LEU A 265 -5.67 16.26 3.07
C LEU A 265 -5.80 17.68 3.64
N PRO A 266 -5.06 18.66 3.09
CA PRO A 266 -5.30 20.04 3.45
C PRO A 266 -6.71 20.43 3.04
N LEU A 267 -7.33 21.30 3.83
CA LEU A 267 -8.56 21.98 3.41
C LEU A 267 -8.19 22.90 2.23
N SER A 268 -8.44 22.42 1.01
CA SER A 268 -8.16 23.19 -0.20
C SER A 268 -9.31 24.16 -0.52
N ALA A 269 -9.03 25.18 -1.33
CA ALA A 269 -10.08 26.07 -1.82
C ALA A 269 -11.15 25.30 -2.61
N GLU A 270 -10.79 24.21 -3.27
CA GLU A 270 -11.70 23.30 -3.97
C GLU A 270 -12.62 22.56 -2.99
N MET A 271 -12.11 22.09 -1.85
CA MET A 271 -12.98 21.51 -0.81
C MET A 271 -13.97 22.55 -0.27
N ALA A 272 -13.53 23.78 -0.08
CA ALA A 272 -14.41 24.86 0.34
C ALA A 272 -15.50 25.12 -0.70
N ARG A 273 -15.15 25.17 -1.99
CA ARG A 273 -16.13 25.33 -3.09
C ARG A 273 -17.11 24.16 -3.16
N ASN A 274 -16.64 22.94 -3.00
CA ASN A 274 -17.49 21.74 -2.96
C ASN A 274 -18.51 21.80 -1.81
N LEU A 275 -18.07 22.24 -0.62
CA LEU A 275 -18.95 22.39 0.53
C LEU A 275 -20.00 23.51 0.33
N GLN A 276 -19.72 24.48 -0.53
CA GLN A 276 -20.61 25.60 -0.83
C GLN A 276 -21.47 25.38 -2.09
N SER A 277 -21.20 24.35 -2.88
CA SER A 277 -22.02 24.00 -4.04
C SER A 277 -23.29 23.29 -3.60
N PHE A 278 -24.32 24.03 -3.33
CA PHE A 278 -25.69 23.53 -3.18
C PHE A 278 -26.28 23.41 -4.56
N GLY A 279 -26.56 22.20 -5.03
CA GLY A 279 -27.02 21.85 -6.36
C GLY A 279 -27.72 22.99 -7.15
N SER A 280 -27.09 23.40 -8.21
CA SER A 280 -27.69 24.22 -9.27
C SER A 280 -28.41 23.33 -10.24
#